data_5b0feeaddb4d21e5f06c02fa310535fc
#
_entry.id   5b0feeaddb4d21e5f06c02fa310535fc
#
_cell.length_a   1.000
_cell.length_b   1.000
_cell.length_c   1.000
_cell.angle_alpha   90.00
_cell.angle_beta   90.00
_cell.angle_gamma   90.00
#
_symmetry.space_group_name_H-M   'P 1'
#
loop_
_entity.id
_entity.type
_entity.pdbx_description
1 polymer ?
#
loop_
_entity_poly.entity_id
_entity_poly.type
_entity_poly.pdbx_seq_one_letter_code
_entity_poly.pdbx_strand_id
1 'polypeptide(L)'
;FNLVGKFEKRKNHKEVIQAWLKRFGNDNRYFLQCSIHNTFLKPEENSQIFSSIIGNQRYSNITFLTFMDTNAKYNDFLNSGDIVIGASGGEGWGLPEFHSVGLGKHAVITDATGYKSWATDENCCLIKAGGKEEIYDNVFFHKGAPYNQGRYHTLDADSFIDGCEKAIERCRKDRVNQNGLK
;
A
#
# COMPACT_ATOMS: atom_id res chain seq x y z
N PHE A 1 -3.70 9.95 -0.95
CA PHE A 1 -3.05 8.69 -0.52
C PHE A 1 -2.21 8.12 -1.67
N ASN A 2 -1.02 7.60 -1.36
CA ASN A 2 -0.17 6.88 -2.29
C ASN A 2 -0.09 5.41 -1.90
N LEU A 3 -0.43 4.51 -2.83
CA LEU A 3 -0.22 3.08 -2.74
C LEU A 3 0.85 2.68 -3.75
N VAL A 4 1.94 2.07 -3.30
CA VAL A 4 3.13 1.85 -4.12
C VAL A 4 3.68 0.44 -3.97
N GLY A 5 4.29 -0.06 -5.03
CA GLY A 5 4.96 -1.35 -5.06
C GLY A 5 4.42 -2.27 -6.15
N LYS A 6 5.15 -3.30 -6.48
CA LYS A 6 4.74 -4.28 -7.50
C LYS A 6 3.49 -5.03 -7.04
N PHE A 7 2.49 -5.14 -7.91
CA PHE A 7 1.28 -5.91 -7.61
C PHE A 7 1.61 -7.39 -7.39
N GLU A 8 1.49 -7.80 -6.13
CA GLU A 8 1.71 -9.18 -5.68
C GLU A 8 0.71 -9.51 -4.57
N LYS A 9 0.37 -10.79 -4.42
CA LYS A 9 -0.61 -11.24 -3.41
C LYS A 9 -0.22 -10.81 -1.99
N ARG A 10 1.05 -10.99 -1.60
CA ARG A 10 1.57 -10.59 -0.27
C ARG A 10 1.50 -9.09 0.03
N LYS A 11 1.35 -8.26 -1.00
CA LYS A 11 1.23 -6.80 -0.85
C LYS A 11 -0.18 -6.35 -0.43
N ASN A 12 -1.16 -7.24 -0.45
CA ASN A 12 -2.57 -6.95 -0.11
C ASN A 12 -3.19 -5.80 -0.93
N HIS A 13 -2.64 -5.47 -2.12
CA HIS A 13 -3.08 -4.29 -2.88
C HIS A 13 -4.56 -4.35 -3.25
N LYS A 14 -5.07 -5.52 -3.61
CA LYS A 14 -6.48 -5.71 -3.94
C LYS A 14 -7.38 -5.39 -2.75
N GLU A 15 -7.07 -5.98 -1.61
CA GLU A 15 -7.81 -5.84 -0.35
C GLU A 15 -7.77 -4.39 0.15
N VAL A 16 -6.59 -3.75 0.05
CA VAL A 16 -6.38 -2.33 0.38
C VAL A 16 -7.26 -1.43 -0.47
N ILE A 17 -7.23 -1.59 -1.80
CA ILE A 17 -8.01 -0.77 -2.72
C ILE A 17 -9.50 -0.95 -2.46
N GLN A 18 -9.96 -2.19 -2.30
CA GLN A 18 -11.37 -2.49 -2.04
C GLN A 18 -11.86 -1.90 -0.71
N ALA A 19 -11.07 -2.04 0.37
CA ALA A 19 -11.40 -1.45 1.67
C ALA A 19 -11.40 0.09 1.60
N TRP A 20 -10.39 0.68 0.94
CA TRP A 20 -10.31 2.13 0.77
C TRP A 20 -11.49 2.68 -0.04
N LEU A 21 -11.85 2.06 -1.16
CA LEU A 21 -12.98 2.47 -2.00
C LEU A 21 -14.33 2.31 -1.28
N LYS A 22 -14.49 1.27 -0.47
CA LYS A 22 -15.69 1.08 0.34
C LYS A 22 -15.90 2.23 1.33
N ARG A 23 -14.82 2.79 1.89
CA ARG A 23 -14.88 3.86 2.90
C ARG A 23 -14.84 5.25 2.31
N PHE A 24 -14.02 5.47 1.29
CA PHE A 24 -13.68 6.80 0.75
C PHE A 24 -14.06 6.97 -0.72
N GLY A 25 -14.58 5.93 -1.39
CA GLY A 25 -14.92 5.99 -2.80
C GLY A 25 -15.93 7.10 -3.12
N ASN A 26 -15.61 7.89 -4.16
CA ASN A 26 -16.38 9.08 -4.59
C ASN A 26 -16.48 10.22 -3.54
N ASP A 27 -15.69 10.19 -2.47
CA ASP A 27 -15.54 11.33 -1.57
C ASP A 27 -14.42 12.24 -2.09
N ASN A 28 -14.79 13.38 -2.67
CA ASN A 28 -13.86 14.31 -3.31
C ASN A 28 -12.80 14.94 -2.38
N ARG A 29 -12.90 14.72 -1.08
CA ARG A 29 -11.88 15.16 -0.11
C ARG A 29 -10.64 14.26 -0.12
N TYR A 30 -10.73 13.06 -0.68
CA TYR A 30 -9.67 12.06 -0.68
C TYR A 30 -9.42 11.54 -2.08
N PHE A 31 -8.16 11.23 -2.38
CA PHE A 31 -7.76 10.66 -3.65
C PHE A 31 -6.74 9.54 -3.42
N LEU A 32 -6.87 8.42 -4.14
CA LEU A 32 -5.94 7.29 -4.09
C LEU A 32 -5.16 7.20 -5.40
N GLN A 33 -3.85 7.34 -5.31
CA GLN A 33 -2.92 7.12 -6.41
C GLN A 33 -2.24 5.76 -6.26
N CYS A 34 -2.41 4.88 -7.22
CA CYS A 34 -1.86 3.53 -7.19
C CYS A 34 -0.72 3.40 -8.21
N SER A 35 0.52 3.31 -7.73
CA SER A 35 1.69 2.94 -8.52
C SER A 35 2.06 1.49 -8.23
N ILE A 36 1.24 0.56 -8.74
CA ILE A 36 1.29 -0.86 -8.40
C ILE A 36 1.51 -1.77 -9.62
N HIS A 37 2.04 -1.19 -10.70
CA HIS A 37 2.32 -1.93 -11.92
C HIS A 37 3.27 -3.10 -11.68
N ASN A 38 2.91 -4.29 -12.16
CA ASN A 38 3.79 -5.46 -12.14
C ASN A 38 4.53 -5.57 -13.47
N THR A 39 5.83 -5.31 -13.46
CA THR A 39 6.68 -5.32 -14.66
C THR A 39 6.93 -6.72 -15.24
N PHE A 40 6.58 -7.79 -14.55
CA PHE A 40 6.62 -9.15 -15.06
C PHE A 40 5.37 -9.54 -15.87
N LEU A 41 4.32 -8.69 -15.83
CA LEU A 41 3.08 -8.87 -16.58
C LEU A 41 3.02 -7.91 -17.76
N LYS A 42 2.30 -8.32 -18.81
CA LYS A 42 2.02 -7.45 -19.94
C LYS A 42 1.12 -6.27 -19.53
N PRO A 43 1.14 -5.15 -20.27
CA PRO A 43 0.27 -4.00 -19.96
C PRO A 43 -1.22 -4.36 -19.89
N GLU A 44 -1.69 -5.24 -20.80
CA GLU A 44 -3.07 -5.72 -20.86
C GLU A 44 -3.45 -6.52 -19.61
N GLU A 45 -2.53 -7.36 -19.10
CA GLU A 45 -2.74 -8.15 -17.89
C GLU A 45 -2.83 -7.26 -16.65
N ASN A 46 -1.95 -6.24 -16.54
CA ASN A 46 -2.05 -5.23 -15.49
C ASN A 46 -3.40 -4.51 -15.54
N SER A 47 -3.84 -4.07 -16.74
CA SER A 47 -5.11 -3.38 -16.92
C SER A 47 -6.31 -4.26 -16.56
N GLN A 48 -6.28 -5.55 -16.88
CA GLN A 48 -7.32 -6.51 -16.50
C GLN A 48 -7.39 -6.70 -14.99
N ILE A 49 -6.24 -6.79 -14.31
CA ILE A 49 -6.18 -6.86 -12.85
C ILE A 49 -6.82 -5.62 -12.22
N PHE A 50 -6.43 -4.42 -12.66
CA PHE A 50 -6.97 -3.18 -12.11
C PHE A 50 -8.48 -3.09 -12.34
N SER A 51 -8.95 -3.43 -13.53
CA SER A 51 -10.38 -3.48 -13.86
C SER A 51 -11.13 -4.49 -12.96
N SER A 52 -10.53 -5.65 -12.68
CA SER A 52 -11.13 -6.66 -11.82
C SER A 52 -11.25 -6.22 -10.36
N ILE A 53 -10.33 -5.38 -9.87
CA ILE A 53 -10.36 -4.83 -8.51
C ILE A 53 -11.48 -3.82 -8.35
N ILE A 54 -11.64 -2.93 -9.34
CA ILE A 54 -12.67 -1.88 -9.36
C ILE A 54 -14.06 -2.47 -9.66
N GLY A 55 -14.12 -3.52 -10.48
CA GLY A 55 -15.38 -4.12 -10.95
C GLY A 55 -16.14 -3.17 -11.89
N ASN A 56 -17.47 -3.22 -11.84
CA ASN A 56 -18.36 -2.42 -12.70
C ASN A 56 -18.64 -1.01 -12.13
N GLN A 57 -18.07 -0.67 -10.99
CA GLN A 57 -18.31 0.64 -10.37
C GLN A 57 -17.40 1.71 -10.96
N ARG A 58 -17.87 2.95 -10.96
CA ARG A 58 -17.08 4.11 -11.38
C ARG A 58 -16.72 4.95 -10.16
N TYR A 59 -15.44 5.20 -10.01
CA TYR A 59 -14.92 6.06 -8.96
C TYR A 59 -14.16 7.23 -9.59
N SER A 60 -14.44 8.44 -9.09
CA SER A 60 -13.78 9.68 -9.57
C SER A 60 -12.46 9.95 -8.86
N ASN A 61 -12.17 9.26 -7.77
CA ASN A 61 -11.10 9.59 -6.84
C ASN A 61 -10.04 8.48 -6.67
N ILE A 62 -9.83 7.67 -7.71
CA ILE A 62 -8.73 6.72 -7.81
C ILE A 62 -8.08 6.79 -9.19
N THR A 63 -6.76 6.59 -9.23
CA THR A 63 -6.00 6.43 -10.48
C THR A 63 -4.95 5.35 -10.36
N PHE A 64 -4.70 4.64 -11.46
CA PHE A 64 -3.60 3.70 -11.62
C PHE A 64 -2.55 4.32 -12.52
N LEU A 65 -1.35 4.49 -11.98
CA LEU A 65 -0.23 5.10 -12.68
C LEU A 65 0.59 4.02 -13.40
N THR A 66 1.21 4.41 -14.50
CA THR A 66 2.15 3.56 -15.21
C THR A 66 3.45 3.38 -14.40
N PHE A 67 4.27 2.43 -14.80
CA PHE A 67 5.59 2.23 -14.21
C PHE A 67 6.44 3.52 -14.31
N MET A 68 7.13 3.84 -13.23
CA MET A 68 8.02 5.00 -13.17
C MET A 68 9.45 4.56 -13.49
N ASP A 69 9.93 4.98 -14.63
CA ASP A 69 11.22 4.56 -15.22
C ASP A 69 12.42 5.37 -14.72
N THR A 70 12.18 6.44 -13.97
CA THR A 70 13.23 7.32 -13.43
C THR A 70 13.01 7.64 -11.96
N ASN A 71 14.12 7.91 -11.25
CA ASN A 71 14.07 8.37 -9.85
C ASN A 71 13.34 9.71 -9.72
N ALA A 72 13.41 10.58 -10.73
CA ALA A 72 12.69 11.87 -10.71
C ALA A 72 11.18 11.64 -10.65
N LYS A 73 10.62 10.85 -11.57
CA LYS A 73 9.19 10.50 -11.57
C LYS A 73 8.75 9.81 -10.28
N TYR A 74 9.60 8.91 -9.75
CA TYR A 74 9.35 8.24 -8.49
C TYR A 74 9.30 9.23 -7.33
N ASN A 75 10.24 10.16 -7.23
CA ASN A 75 10.25 11.20 -6.22
C ASN A 75 9.05 12.14 -6.33
N ASP A 76 8.68 12.54 -7.55
CA ASP A 76 7.49 13.35 -7.80
C ASP A 76 6.23 12.64 -7.31
N PHE A 77 6.11 11.34 -7.57
CA PHE A 77 5.01 10.53 -7.05
C PHE A 77 4.99 10.48 -5.52
N LEU A 78 6.14 10.19 -4.86
CA LEU A 78 6.20 10.15 -3.40
C LEU A 78 5.81 11.51 -2.79
N ASN A 79 6.20 12.61 -3.44
CA ASN A 79 5.88 13.96 -2.98
C ASN A 79 4.44 14.39 -3.26
N SER A 80 3.76 13.81 -4.24
CA SER A 80 2.40 14.18 -4.63
C SER A 80 1.32 13.83 -3.60
N GLY A 81 1.55 12.82 -2.77
CA GLY A 81 0.63 12.39 -1.72
C GLY A 81 0.97 12.96 -0.34
N ASP A 82 -0.02 12.99 0.52
CA ASP A 82 0.14 13.38 1.93
C ASP A 82 0.30 12.15 2.85
N ILE A 83 -0.27 11.01 2.44
CA ILE A 83 -0.31 9.76 3.22
C ILE A 83 0.12 8.59 2.34
N VAL A 84 1.11 7.81 2.78
CA VAL A 84 1.50 6.56 2.10
C VAL A 84 0.87 5.36 2.79
N ILE A 85 0.49 4.35 2.00
CA ILE A 85 -0.08 3.09 2.50
C ILE A 85 0.96 1.97 2.34
N GLY A 86 1.36 1.37 3.46
CA GLY A 86 2.23 0.20 3.56
C GLY A 86 1.52 -0.96 4.25
N ALA A 87 0.56 -1.58 3.56
CA ALA A 87 -0.26 -2.67 4.10
C ALA A 87 0.21 -4.06 3.65
N SER A 88 1.48 -4.19 3.27
CA SER A 88 2.06 -5.47 2.87
C SER A 88 2.14 -6.46 4.03
N GLY A 89 1.78 -7.70 3.76
CA GLY A 89 1.91 -8.80 4.71
C GLY A 89 3.30 -9.43 4.78
N GLY A 90 4.24 -8.98 3.92
CA GLY A 90 5.61 -9.51 3.90
C GLY A 90 6.59 -8.57 3.20
N GLU A 91 7.44 -7.92 3.96
CA GLU A 91 8.49 -7.00 3.48
C GLU A 91 9.84 -7.30 4.13
N GLY A 92 10.90 -7.06 3.37
CA GLY A 92 12.26 -6.97 3.93
C GLY A 92 12.51 -5.64 4.65
N TRP A 93 12.01 -4.53 4.10
CA TRP A 93 12.14 -3.19 4.67
C TRP A 93 10.92 -2.29 4.38
N GLY A 94 10.36 -2.35 3.16
CA GLY A 94 9.33 -1.41 2.70
C GLY A 94 9.94 -0.08 2.28
N LEU A 95 10.89 -0.10 1.34
CA LEU A 95 11.63 1.10 0.92
C LEU A 95 10.74 2.27 0.45
N PRO A 96 9.68 2.07 -0.35
CA PRO A 96 8.83 3.17 -0.79
C PRO A 96 8.16 3.90 0.36
N GLU A 97 7.66 3.15 1.33
CA GLU A 97 7.00 3.69 2.51
C GLU A 97 8.01 4.37 3.43
N PHE A 98 9.18 3.76 3.63
CA PHE A 98 10.27 4.34 4.39
C PHE A 98 10.74 5.67 3.80
N HIS A 99 10.95 5.73 2.47
CA HIS A 99 11.30 6.96 1.77
C HIS A 99 10.23 8.04 1.93
N SER A 100 8.94 7.67 1.81
CA SER A 100 7.82 8.60 1.99
C SER A 100 7.80 9.21 3.39
N VAL A 101 7.99 8.38 4.42
CA VAL A 101 8.08 8.84 5.82
C VAL A 101 9.28 9.76 6.01
N GLY A 102 10.44 9.42 5.45
CA GLY A 102 11.64 10.28 5.45
C GLY A 102 11.48 11.60 4.67
N LEU A 103 10.49 11.69 3.77
CA LEU A 103 10.08 12.93 3.11
C LEU A 103 9.01 13.71 3.90
N GLY A 104 8.72 13.29 5.12
CA GLY A 104 7.72 13.95 5.99
C GLY A 104 6.28 13.61 5.64
N LYS A 105 6.01 12.51 4.92
CA LYS A 105 4.64 12.06 4.66
C LYS A 105 4.12 11.25 5.83
N HIS A 106 2.82 11.36 6.10
CA HIS A 106 2.16 10.45 7.03
C HIS A 106 2.07 9.04 6.43
N ALA A 107 1.94 8.02 7.28
CA ALA A 107 1.95 6.65 6.80
C ALA A 107 0.97 5.77 7.57
N VAL A 108 0.32 4.86 6.86
CA VAL A 108 -0.47 3.75 7.42
C VAL A 108 0.31 2.48 7.18
N ILE A 109 0.84 1.85 8.22
CA ILE A 109 1.83 0.77 8.10
C ILE A 109 1.37 -0.45 8.90
N THR A 110 1.39 -1.64 8.27
CA THR A 110 1.16 -2.90 8.98
C THR A 110 2.26 -3.16 10.00
N ASP A 111 1.89 -3.40 11.27
CA ASP A 111 2.82 -3.75 12.35
C ASP A 111 3.29 -5.21 12.21
N ALA A 112 4.05 -5.47 11.15
CA ALA A 112 4.57 -6.80 10.85
C ALA A 112 5.85 -6.73 9.98
N THR A 113 6.60 -7.81 9.99
CA THR A 113 7.77 -8.07 9.13
C THR A 113 8.80 -6.95 9.16
N GLY A 114 9.41 -6.58 8.03
CA GLY A 114 10.46 -5.58 7.95
C GLY A 114 10.06 -4.17 8.36
N TYR A 115 8.79 -3.84 8.33
CA TYR A 115 8.30 -2.54 8.82
C TYR A 115 8.61 -2.31 10.30
N LYS A 116 8.61 -3.38 11.12
CA LYS A 116 8.94 -3.30 12.56
C LYS A 116 10.35 -2.79 12.86
N SER A 117 11.21 -2.74 11.85
CA SER A 117 12.59 -2.23 12.03
C SER A 117 12.65 -0.71 12.10
N TRP A 118 11.63 0.02 11.64
CA TRP A 118 11.66 1.47 11.57
C TRP A 118 10.32 2.17 11.85
N ALA A 119 9.19 1.49 11.62
CA ALA A 119 7.86 2.07 11.86
C ALA A 119 7.50 1.95 13.34
N THR A 120 7.08 3.07 13.92
CA THR A 120 6.64 3.20 15.32
C THR A 120 5.34 4.01 15.37
N ASP A 121 4.61 3.98 16.49
CA ASP A 121 3.42 4.82 16.67
C ASP A 121 3.72 6.33 16.65
N GLU A 122 4.98 6.72 16.80
CA GLU A 122 5.38 8.13 16.71
C GLU A 122 5.44 8.61 15.27
N ASN A 123 6.04 7.81 14.36
CA ASN A 123 6.27 8.20 12.96
C ASN A 123 5.25 7.63 11.97
N CYS A 124 4.43 6.66 12.36
CA CYS A 124 3.42 6.01 11.52
C CYS A 124 2.09 5.81 12.27
N CYS A 125 1.02 5.56 11.53
CA CYS A 125 -0.21 4.99 12.05
C CYS A 125 -0.12 3.47 11.88
N LEU A 126 0.26 2.75 12.94
CA LEU A 126 0.39 1.30 12.88
C LEU A 126 -0.98 0.64 12.85
N ILE A 127 -1.13 -0.36 11.97
CA ILE A 127 -2.32 -1.18 11.84
C ILE A 127 -2.01 -2.64 12.17
N LYS A 128 -2.98 -3.34 12.72
CA LYS A 128 -2.84 -4.76 13.02
C LYS A 128 -2.68 -5.57 11.73
N ALA A 129 -1.79 -6.53 11.75
CA ALA A 129 -1.73 -7.56 10.71
C ALA A 129 -2.91 -8.53 10.88
N GLY A 130 -3.49 -8.97 9.78
CA GLY A 130 -4.49 -10.03 9.77
C GLY A 130 -3.89 -11.42 10.02
N GLY A 131 -4.60 -12.45 9.64
CA GLY A 131 -4.15 -13.84 9.70
C GLY A 131 -2.90 -14.09 8.86
N LYS A 132 -2.47 -15.36 8.79
CA LYS A 132 -1.36 -15.78 7.95
C LYS A 132 -1.81 -16.77 6.90
N GLU A 133 -1.47 -16.50 5.63
CA GLU A 133 -1.68 -17.40 4.51
C GLU A 133 -0.35 -17.86 3.92
N GLU A 134 -0.37 -19.04 3.26
CA GLU A 134 0.78 -19.53 2.52
C GLU A 134 1.07 -18.64 1.31
N ILE A 135 2.36 -18.37 1.07
CA ILE A 135 2.80 -17.63 -0.11
C ILE A 135 2.68 -18.54 -1.35
N TYR A 136 1.97 -18.04 -2.35
CA TYR A 136 2.04 -18.54 -3.73
C TYR A 136 1.65 -17.42 -4.70
N ASP A 137 2.33 -17.35 -5.83
CA ASP A 137 2.08 -16.37 -6.90
C ASP A 137 2.07 -17.02 -8.29
N ASN A 138 2.31 -18.33 -8.35
CA ASN A 138 2.45 -19.15 -9.57
C ASN A 138 3.60 -18.73 -10.49
N VAL A 139 4.51 -17.90 -10.03
CA VAL A 139 5.74 -17.47 -10.73
C VAL A 139 6.96 -18.00 -10.00
N PHE A 140 7.16 -17.60 -8.76
CA PHE A 140 8.26 -18.03 -7.89
C PHE A 140 7.83 -19.02 -6.81
N PHE A 141 6.56 -18.92 -6.40
CA PHE A 141 5.97 -19.73 -5.35
C PHE A 141 4.72 -20.44 -5.87
N HIS A 142 4.73 -21.77 -5.83
CA HIS A 142 3.66 -22.60 -6.38
C HIS A 142 2.82 -23.22 -5.28
N LYS A 143 1.50 -23.18 -5.43
CA LYS A 143 0.59 -23.81 -4.48
C LYS A 143 0.85 -25.31 -4.41
N GLY A 144 0.95 -25.84 -3.18
CA GLY A 144 1.19 -27.28 -2.95
C GLY A 144 2.63 -27.72 -3.19
N ALA A 145 3.60 -26.79 -3.16
CA ALA A 145 5.00 -27.16 -3.19
C ALA A 145 5.36 -28.10 -2.02
N PRO A 146 6.24 -29.09 -2.22
CA PRO A 146 6.60 -30.09 -1.20
C PRO A 146 7.46 -29.52 -0.06
N TYR A 147 7.77 -28.24 -0.09
CA TYR A 147 8.57 -27.52 0.89
C TYR A 147 7.85 -26.25 1.37
N ASN A 148 8.22 -25.78 2.55
CA ASN A 148 7.66 -24.54 3.12
C ASN A 148 8.19 -23.32 2.36
N GLN A 149 7.30 -22.63 1.66
CA GLN A 149 7.60 -21.40 0.92
C GLN A 149 7.45 -20.13 1.76
N GLY A 150 7.06 -20.25 3.02
CA GLY A 150 6.77 -19.14 3.91
C GLY A 150 5.28 -18.74 3.91
N ARG A 151 4.98 -17.77 4.75
CA ARG A 151 3.63 -17.23 4.95
C ARG A 151 3.69 -15.70 4.96
N TYR A 152 2.62 -15.05 4.51
CA TYR A 152 2.43 -13.61 4.61
C TYR A 152 1.21 -13.29 5.47
N HIS A 153 1.15 -12.08 6.00
CA HIS A 153 -0.01 -11.58 6.74
C HIS A 153 -1.07 -11.04 5.78
N THR A 154 -2.32 -11.41 5.99
CA THR A 154 -3.46 -10.80 5.30
C THR A 154 -3.74 -9.40 5.85
N LEU A 155 -4.56 -8.62 5.16
CA LEU A 155 -5.03 -7.33 5.64
C LEU A 155 -6.11 -7.53 6.72
N ASP A 156 -5.98 -6.80 7.83
CA ASP A 156 -7.09 -6.50 8.73
C ASP A 156 -7.77 -5.22 8.23
N ALA A 157 -8.91 -5.37 7.55
CA ALA A 157 -9.55 -4.26 6.86
C ALA A 157 -10.08 -3.18 7.81
N ASP A 158 -10.59 -3.56 8.98
CA ASP A 158 -11.10 -2.60 9.96
C ASP A 158 -9.95 -1.80 10.57
N SER A 159 -8.87 -2.47 10.99
CA SER A 159 -7.66 -1.80 11.47
C SER A 159 -7.03 -0.90 10.41
N PHE A 160 -7.09 -1.30 9.12
CA PHE A 160 -6.60 -0.47 8.02
C PHE A 160 -7.41 0.83 7.87
N ILE A 161 -8.73 0.77 7.93
CA ILE A 161 -9.58 1.96 7.85
C ILE A 161 -9.36 2.88 9.05
N ASP A 162 -9.29 2.34 10.26
CA ASP A 162 -8.95 3.11 11.48
C ASP A 162 -7.58 3.81 11.33
N GLY A 163 -6.59 3.11 10.76
CA GLY A 163 -5.27 3.67 10.47
C GLY A 163 -5.34 4.82 9.47
N CYS A 164 -6.14 4.68 8.41
CA CYS A 164 -6.35 5.76 7.44
C CYS A 164 -6.99 6.99 8.09
N GLU A 165 -8.01 6.82 8.92
CA GLU A 165 -8.67 7.93 9.62
C GLU A 165 -7.71 8.64 10.59
N LYS A 166 -6.90 7.89 11.35
CA LYS A 166 -5.84 8.46 12.20
C LYS A 166 -4.80 9.24 11.39
N ALA A 167 -4.38 8.71 10.23
CA ALA A 167 -3.43 9.40 9.37
C ALA A 167 -4.01 10.70 8.80
N ILE A 168 -5.29 10.72 8.41
CA ILE A 168 -6.01 11.92 8.01
C ILE A 168 -6.02 12.96 9.14
N GLU A 169 -6.31 12.56 10.37
CA GLU A 169 -6.32 13.46 11.53
C GLU A 169 -4.93 14.04 11.80
N ARG A 170 -3.88 13.22 11.74
CA ARG A 170 -2.49 13.69 11.88
C ARG A 170 -2.15 14.71 10.79
N CYS A 171 -2.47 14.40 9.53
CA CYS A 171 -2.23 15.27 8.38
C CYS A 171 -2.98 16.60 8.48
N ARG A 172 -4.18 16.63 9.05
CA ARG A 172 -4.95 17.86 9.29
C ARG A 172 -4.35 18.74 10.39
N LYS A 173 -3.72 18.12 11.40
CA LYS A 173 -3.03 18.87 12.48
C LYS A 173 -1.70 19.43 12.02
N ASP A 174 -0.91 18.64 11.34
CA ASP A 174 0.36 19.04 10.72
C ASP A 174 0.50 18.25 9.42
N ARG A 175 0.57 18.95 8.29
CA ARG A 175 0.73 18.32 6.98
C ARG A 175 2.05 17.57 6.86
N VAL A 176 3.06 18.00 7.61
CA VAL A 176 4.39 17.37 7.63
C VAL A 176 4.52 16.45 8.84
N ASN A 177 4.84 15.20 8.60
CA ASN A 177 5.15 14.23 9.65
C ASN A 177 6.55 14.51 10.23
N GLN A 178 6.62 15.38 11.23
CA GLN A 178 7.87 15.82 11.85
C GLN A 178 8.67 14.66 12.47
N ASN A 179 7.99 13.62 12.97
CA ASN A 179 8.65 12.44 13.52
C ASN A 179 9.23 11.53 12.45
N GLY A 180 8.71 11.58 11.23
CA GLY A 180 9.26 10.86 10.08
C GLY A 180 10.57 11.46 9.55
N LEU A 181 10.82 12.73 9.84
CA LEU A 181 12.05 13.45 9.42
C LEU A 181 13.25 13.20 10.35
N LYS A 182 13.04 12.57 11.51
CA LYS A 182 14.10 12.24 12.50
C LYS A 182 14.76 10.90 12.19
#